data_b72020398284eccebf22e544307fd747
#
_entry.id   b72020398284eccebf22e544307fd747
#
_cell.length_a   1.000
_cell.length_b   1.000
_cell.length_c   1.000
_cell.angle_alpha   90.00
_cell.angle_beta   90.00
_cell.angle_gamma   90.00
#
_symmetry.space_group_name_H-M   'P 1'
#
loop_
_entity.id
_entity.type
_entity.pdbx_description
1 polymer ?
#
loop_
_entity_poly.entity_id
_entity_poly.type
_entity_poly.pdbx_seq_one_letter_code
_entity_poly.pdbx_strand_id
1 'polypeptide(L)'
;MMQKLPLPALWWNKCIKNFDFKITSSQIKSYQAAVEAEITTFDSNAILTAYQKELEEYLASPQAVIDGSQKRYNHSLELLLKSIENNTKTLTHPASFSLTNDGASWKLQDDGQVIGAGIFGTLSSTPVEEELSPEENPEENPDSSGEKYF
;
A
#
# COMPACT_ATOMS: atom_id res chain seq x y z
N MET A 1 -21.93 -9.27 24.41
CA MET A 1 -21.65 -9.45 22.97
C MET A 1 -20.56 -8.49 22.56
N MET A 2 -19.43 -9.03 22.14
CA MET A 2 -18.40 -8.18 21.52
C MET A 2 -18.89 -7.76 20.16
N GLN A 3 -19.09 -6.47 19.96
CA GLN A 3 -19.32 -5.93 18.65
C GLN A 3 -18.02 -6.02 17.86
N LYS A 4 -18.06 -6.64 16.68
CA LYS A 4 -16.93 -6.59 15.76
C LYS A 4 -16.75 -5.15 15.30
N LEU A 5 -15.52 -4.65 15.41
CA LEU A 5 -15.18 -3.35 14.86
C LEU A 5 -15.39 -3.34 13.34
N PRO A 6 -15.91 -2.25 12.78
CA PRO A 6 -15.95 -2.11 11.33
C PRO A 6 -14.54 -2.13 10.73
N LEU A 7 -14.43 -2.53 9.48
CA LEU A 7 -13.14 -2.72 8.79
C LEU A 7 -12.18 -1.52 8.92
N PRO A 8 -12.62 -0.25 8.74
CA PRO A 8 -11.72 0.88 8.89
C PRO A 8 -11.16 1.04 10.31
N ALA A 9 -11.98 0.79 11.32
CA ALA A 9 -11.55 0.87 12.72
C ALA A 9 -10.60 -0.26 13.09
N LEU A 10 -10.82 -1.46 12.57
CA LEU A 10 -9.92 -2.60 12.78
C LEU A 10 -8.56 -2.37 12.14
N TRP A 11 -8.53 -1.86 10.92
CA TRP A 11 -7.31 -1.51 10.21
C TRP A 11 -6.49 -0.47 10.98
N TRP A 12 -7.14 0.60 11.41
CA TRP A 12 -6.52 1.66 12.19
C TRP A 12 -5.95 1.15 13.52
N ASN A 13 -6.70 0.31 14.21
CA ASN A 13 -6.26 -0.30 15.46
C ASN A 13 -5.01 -1.17 15.26
N LYS A 14 -4.95 -1.94 14.18
CA LYS A 14 -3.75 -2.71 13.82
C LYS A 14 -2.56 -1.81 13.49
N CYS A 15 -2.77 -0.71 12.78
CA CYS A 15 -1.73 0.26 12.49
C CYS A 15 -1.12 0.83 13.77
N ILE A 16 -1.94 1.20 14.74
CA ILE A 16 -1.49 1.78 16.01
C ILE A 16 -0.78 0.74 16.88
N LYS A 17 -1.35 -0.45 17.03
CA LYS A 17 -0.81 -1.49 17.91
C LYS A 17 0.55 -2.02 17.47
N ASN A 18 0.79 -2.09 16.19
CA ASN A 18 2.02 -2.65 15.65
C ASN A 18 3.01 -1.59 15.22
N PHE A 19 2.68 -0.32 15.44
CA PHE A 19 3.59 0.79 15.15
C PHE A 19 4.62 0.94 16.26
N ASP A 20 5.88 0.96 15.87
CA ASP A 20 7.00 1.30 16.73
C ASP A 20 8.03 2.09 15.94
N PHE A 21 8.83 2.89 16.60
CA PHE A 21 9.91 3.60 15.95
C PHE A 21 11.15 3.69 16.86
N LYS A 22 12.30 3.75 16.24
CA LYS A 22 13.58 3.95 16.93
C LYS A 22 14.42 4.94 16.13
N ILE A 23 14.82 6.01 16.76
CA ILE A 23 15.75 6.97 16.15
C ILE A 23 17.15 6.36 16.17
N THR A 24 17.76 6.24 14.99
CA THR A 24 19.09 5.63 14.82
C THR A 24 20.20 6.66 14.71
N SER A 25 19.93 7.82 14.13
CA SER A 25 20.88 8.91 14.06
C SER A 25 20.18 10.27 13.92
N SER A 26 20.89 11.31 14.30
CA SER A 26 20.45 12.67 14.06
C SER A 26 21.66 13.56 13.79
N GLN A 27 21.52 14.48 12.83
CA GLN A 27 22.53 15.48 12.51
C GLN A 27 21.89 16.85 12.41
N ILE A 28 22.50 17.83 13.05
CA ILE A 28 22.04 19.22 13.02
C ILE A 28 23.09 20.04 12.30
N LYS A 29 22.69 20.76 11.28
CA LYS A 29 23.49 21.78 10.60
C LYS A 29 22.73 23.09 10.57
N SER A 30 23.15 24.05 11.41
CA SER A 30 22.53 25.39 11.45
C SER A 30 21.01 25.28 11.74
N TYR A 31 20.18 25.68 10.80
CA TYR A 31 18.72 25.64 10.91
C TYR A 31 18.06 24.40 10.30
N GLN A 32 18.87 23.42 9.92
CA GLN A 32 18.39 22.17 9.33
C GLN A 32 18.86 20.98 10.17
N ALA A 33 18.01 19.99 10.25
CA ALA A 33 18.35 18.71 10.86
C ALA A 33 17.87 17.55 9.99
N ALA A 34 18.65 16.50 9.99
CA ALA A 34 18.27 15.21 9.40
C ALA A 34 18.19 14.17 10.51
N VAL A 35 17.09 13.46 10.55
CA VAL A 35 16.87 12.38 11.51
C VAL A 35 16.62 11.08 10.75
N GLU A 36 17.35 10.05 11.10
CA GLU A 36 17.12 8.71 10.60
C GLU A 36 16.47 7.85 11.68
N ALA A 37 15.48 7.10 11.30
CA ALA A 37 14.75 6.23 12.20
C ALA A 37 14.46 4.88 11.54
N GLU A 38 14.27 3.88 12.35
CA GLU A 38 13.67 2.61 11.95
C GLU A 38 12.20 2.62 12.38
N ILE A 39 11.32 2.39 11.43
CA ILE A 39 9.88 2.33 11.66
C ILE A 39 9.43 0.89 11.50
N THR A 40 8.72 0.40 12.50
CA THR A 40 8.09 -0.93 12.49
C THR A 40 6.59 -0.78 12.36
N THR A 41 6.03 -1.46 11.38
CA THR A 41 4.59 -1.50 11.12
C THR A 41 4.14 -2.94 10.90
N PHE A 42 2.83 -3.17 10.86
CA PHE A 42 2.31 -4.46 10.44
C PHE A 42 2.72 -4.74 8.98
N ASP A 43 2.89 -6.02 8.67
CA ASP A 43 3.21 -6.43 7.30
C ASP A 43 1.93 -6.57 6.47
N SER A 44 1.60 -5.55 5.72
CA SER A 44 0.41 -5.54 4.86
C SER A 44 0.48 -6.57 3.74
N ASN A 45 1.67 -6.88 3.24
CA ASN A 45 1.84 -7.91 2.21
C ASN A 45 1.51 -9.30 2.77
N ALA A 46 1.87 -9.58 4.00
CA ALA A 46 1.51 -10.83 4.66
C ALA A 46 -0.02 -10.96 4.83
N ILE A 47 -0.69 -9.87 5.18
CA ILE A 47 -2.16 -9.83 5.27
C ILE A 47 -2.79 -10.12 3.91
N LEU A 48 -2.35 -9.44 2.86
CA LEU A 48 -2.88 -9.63 1.51
C LEU A 48 -2.63 -11.05 0.98
N THR A 49 -1.47 -11.60 1.21
CA THR A 49 -1.13 -12.96 0.79
C THR A 49 -2.02 -13.99 1.47
N ALA A 50 -2.23 -13.85 2.77
CA ALA A 50 -3.13 -14.74 3.51
C ALA A 50 -4.58 -14.61 3.03
N TYR A 51 -5.03 -13.39 2.81
CA TYR A 51 -6.37 -13.12 2.29
C TYR A 51 -6.58 -13.71 0.90
N GLN A 52 -5.67 -13.49 -0.02
CA GLN A 52 -5.75 -14.02 -1.38
C GLN A 52 -5.83 -15.53 -1.39
N LYS A 53 -5.01 -16.19 -0.60
CA LYS A 53 -5.02 -17.64 -0.49
C LYS A 53 -6.37 -18.16 -0.02
N GLU A 54 -6.91 -17.63 1.07
CA GLU A 54 -8.20 -18.05 1.60
C GLU A 54 -9.35 -17.72 0.65
N LEU A 55 -9.28 -16.58 -0.04
CA LEU A 55 -10.27 -16.21 -1.04
C LEU A 55 -10.27 -17.15 -2.24
N GLU A 56 -9.11 -17.51 -2.75
CA GLU A 56 -8.98 -18.46 -3.87
C GLU A 56 -9.52 -19.84 -3.48
N GLU A 57 -9.20 -20.33 -2.29
CA GLU A 57 -9.73 -21.60 -1.78
C GLU A 57 -11.26 -21.56 -1.67
N TYR A 58 -11.81 -20.47 -1.17
CA TYR A 58 -13.26 -20.32 -1.08
C TYR A 58 -13.93 -20.26 -2.45
N LEU A 59 -13.40 -19.44 -3.37
CA LEU A 59 -13.98 -19.28 -4.71
C LEU A 59 -13.91 -20.57 -5.54
N ALA A 60 -12.94 -21.43 -5.28
CA ALA A 60 -12.82 -22.75 -5.90
C ALA A 60 -13.75 -23.78 -5.27
N SER A 61 -14.37 -23.47 -4.14
CA SER A 61 -15.23 -24.40 -3.42
C SER A 61 -16.65 -24.46 -4.02
N PRO A 62 -17.37 -25.59 -3.89
CA PRO A 62 -18.78 -25.68 -4.27
C PRO A 62 -19.66 -24.67 -3.50
N GLN A 63 -19.30 -24.31 -2.30
CA GLN A 63 -20.04 -23.37 -1.47
C GLN A 63 -20.13 -21.98 -2.12
N ALA A 64 -19.09 -21.54 -2.79
CA ALA A 64 -19.09 -20.23 -3.47
C ALA A 64 -20.15 -20.17 -4.60
N VAL A 65 -20.41 -21.30 -5.25
CA VAL A 65 -21.47 -21.38 -6.28
C VAL A 65 -22.85 -21.31 -5.63
N ILE A 66 -23.03 -22.00 -4.52
CA ILE A 66 -24.30 -22.05 -3.78
C ILE A 66 -24.64 -20.68 -3.17
N ASP A 67 -23.66 -19.96 -2.69
CA ASP A 67 -23.85 -18.72 -1.94
C ASP A 67 -24.40 -17.57 -2.81
N GLY A 68 -24.12 -17.54 -4.09
CA GLY A 68 -24.48 -16.42 -4.95
C GLY A 68 -23.61 -15.17 -4.69
N SER A 69 -23.82 -14.13 -5.48
CA SER A 69 -22.92 -12.97 -5.52
C SER A 69 -22.87 -12.17 -4.21
N GLN A 70 -24.01 -11.95 -3.57
CA GLN A 70 -24.07 -11.16 -2.33
C GLN A 70 -23.37 -11.87 -1.16
N LYS A 71 -23.63 -13.15 -0.99
CA LYS A 71 -22.97 -13.93 0.06
C LYS A 71 -21.47 -14.10 -0.21
N ARG A 72 -21.07 -14.28 -1.45
CA ARG A 72 -19.65 -14.31 -1.82
C ARG A 72 -18.95 -13.01 -1.45
N TYR A 73 -19.57 -11.88 -1.72
CA TYR A 73 -19.02 -10.58 -1.34
C TYR A 73 -18.88 -10.45 0.17
N ASN A 74 -19.93 -10.77 0.93
CA ASN A 74 -19.90 -10.71 2.39
C ASN A 74 -18.85 -11.66 2.98
N HIS A 75 -18.74 -12.86 2.43
CA HIS A 75 -17.74 -13.82 2.88
C HIS A 75 -16.32 -13.36 2.58
N SER A 76 -16.09 -12.72 1.44
CA SER A 76 -14.79 -12.15 1.10
C SER A 76 -14.36 -11.06 2.09
N LEU A 77 -15.30 -10.23 2.55
CA LEU A 77 -15.01 -9.24 3.60
C LEU A 77 -14.69 -9.90 4.94
N GLU A 78 -15.38 -10.97 5.30
CA GLU A 78 -15.08 -11.73 6.52
C GLU A 78 -13.69 -12.35 6.48
N LEU A 79 -13.26 -12.87 5.32
CA LEU A 79 -11.92 -13.40 5.12
C LEU A 79 -10.84 -12.32 5.26
N LEU A 80 -11.12 -11.13 4.73
CA LEU A 80 -10.21 -9.99 4.89
C LEU A 80 -10.08 -9.57 6.35
N LEU A 81 -11.19 -9.44 7.07
CA LEU A 81 -11.18 -9.12 8.49
C LEU A 81 -10.40 -10.16 9.30
N LYS A 82 -10.62 -11.42 9.02
CA LYS A 82 -9.89 -12.52 9.66
C LYS A 82 -8.39 -12.44 9.40
N SER A 83 -8.00 -12.15 8.17
CA SER A 83 -6.57 -12.01 7.80
C SER A 83 -5.92 -10.85 8.52
N ILE A 84 -6.63 -9.74 8.72
CA ILE A 84 -6.15 -8.60 9.49
C ILE A 84 -6.03 -8.95 10.99
N GLU A 85 -7.06 -9.55 11.56
CA GLU A 85 -7.09 -9.92 12.99
C GLU A 85 -6.00 -10.93 13.35
N ASN A 86 -5.75 -11.89 12.49
CA ASN A 86 -4.81 -12.97 12.75
C ASN A 86 -3.37 -12.64 12.36
N ASN A 87 -3.14 -11.50 11.71
CA ASN A 87 -1.79 -11.13 11.33
C ASN A 87 -0.92 -10.80 12.54
N THR A 88 0.21 -11.45 12.64
CA THR A 88 1.24 -11.21 13.67
C THR A 88 2.56 -10.73 13.09
N LYS A 89 2.65 -10.63 11.78
CA LYS A 89 3.88 -10.23 11.09
C LYS A 89 4.04 -8.74 11.05
N THR A 90 5.23 -8.29 11.34
CA THR A 90 5.63 -6.88 11.27
C THR A 90 6.78 -6.72 10.29
N LEU A 91 6.95 -5.49 9.82
CA LEU A 91 8.01 -5.09 8.92
C LEU A 91 8.71 -3.87 9.47
N THR A 92 10.03 -3.89 9.50
CA THR A 92 10.86 -2.74 9.91
C THR A 92 11.57 -2.19 8.68
N HIS A 93 11.48 -0.88 8.48
CA HIS A 93 12.13 -0.21 7.38
C HIS A 93 12.75 1.11 7.83
N PRO A 94 13.83 1.55 7.17
CA PRO A 94 14.45 2.82 7.47
C PRO A 94 13.61 3.98 6.94
N ALA A 95 13.60 5.09 7.68
CA ALA A 95 12.97 6.32 7.26
C ALA A 95 13.88 7.51 7.60
N SER A 96 13.91 8.49 6.72
CA SER A 96 14.67 9.71 6.89
C SER A 96 13.73 10.91 6.94
N PHE A 97 13.93 11.74 7.94
CA PHE A 97 13.12 12.95 8.14
C PHE A 97 14.00 14.19 8.09
N SER A 98 13.53 15.22 7.43
CA SER A 98 14.16 16.51 7.40
C SER A 98 13.37 17.49 8.28
N LEU A 99 14.09 18.24 9.10
CA LEU A 99 13.52 19.25 9.99
C LEU A 99 14.14 20.61 9.68
N THR A 100 13.34 21.65 9.79
CA THR A 100 13.80 23.03 9.65
C THR A 100 13.44 23.83 10.89
N ASN A 101 14.40 24.59 11.41
CA ASN A 101 14.16 25.52 12.50
C ASN A 101 13.84 26.91 11.94
N ASP A 102 12.69 27.44 12.31
CA ASP A 102 12.24 28.79 11.89
C ASP A 102 12.68 29.91 12.84
N GLY A 103 13.55 29.58 13.80
CA GLY A 103 13.99 30.51 14.87
C GLY A 103 13.21 30.38 16.18
N ALA A 104 12.06 29.71 16.18
CA ALA A 104 11.23 29.47 17.35
C ALA A 104 11.08 27.98 17.66
N SER A 105 10.95 27.15 16.64
CA SER A 105 10.75 25.69 16.79
C SER A 105 11.26 24.92 15.58
N TRP A 106 11.47 23.62 15.80
CA TRP A 106 11.75 22.68 14.74
C TRP A 106 10.46 22.22 14.09
N LYS A 107 10.42 22.26 12.76
CA LYS A 107 9.28 21.82 11.97
C LYS A 107 9.69 20.67 11.06
N LEU A 108 8.89 19.63 11.04
CA LEU A 108 9.09 18.51 10.15
C LEU A 108 8.76 18.94 8.72
N GLN A 109 9.71 18.72 7.83
CA GLN A 109 9.49 18.83 6.39
C GLN A 109 9.11 17.47 5.85
N ASP A 110 7.83 17.25 5.69
CA ASP A 110 7.32 16.01 5.14
C ASP A 110 6.09 16.31 4.28
N ASP A 111 6.03 15.66 3.13
CA ASP A 111 4.87 15.71 2.24
C ASP A 111 3.79 14.66 2.60
N GLY A 112 3.94 13.99 3.73
CA GLY A 112 3.06 12.93 4.19
C GLY A 112 3.39 11.54 3.66
N GLN A 113 4.29 11.40 2.72
CA GLN A 113 4.60 10.10 2.13
C GLN A 113 5.38 9.20 3.08
N VAL A 114 6.42 9.72 3.72
CA VAL A 114 7.24 8.94 4.64
C VAL A 114 6.44 8.55 5.88
N ILE A 115 5.71 9.48 6.46
CA ILE A 115 4.86 9.23 7.62
C ILE A 115 3.72 8.29 7.24
N GLY A 116 3.07 8.50 6.12
CA GLY A 116 2.00 7.65 5.62
C GLY A 116 2.47 6.22 5.40
N ALA A 117 3.59 6.02 4.74
CA ALA A 117 4.18 4.69 4.54
C ALA A 117 4.59 4.05 5.87
N GLY A 118 5.10 4.84 6.82
CA GLY A 118 5.47 4.36 8.14
C GLY A 118 4.27 3.90 8.97
N ILE A 119 3.17 4.62 8.93
CA ILE A 119 1.98 4.33 9.74
C ILE A 119 1.11 3.24 9.10
N PHE A 120 0.87 3.33 7.80
CA PHE A 120 -0.06 2.44 7.11
C PHE A 120 0.59 1.19 6.51
N GLY A 121 1.89 1.04 6.68
CA GLY A 121 2.65 0.01 5.99
C GLY A 121 2.82 0.37 4.50
N THR A 122 3.89 -0.08 3.93
CA THR A 122 4.05 -0.04 2.50
C THR A 122 3.20 -1.13 1.88
N LEU A 123 1.98 -0.81 1.54
CA LEU A 123 1.44 -1.41 0.35
C LEU A 123 2.40 -0.96 -0.74
N SER A 124 3.23 -1.87 -1.16
CA SER A 124 4.06 -1.64 -2.31
C SER A 124 3.15 -1.47 -3.51
N SER A 125 2.62 -0.29 -3.65
CA SER A 125 2.32 0.21 -4.95
C SER A 125 3.67 0.58 -5.54
N THR A 126 4.40 -0.40 -6.00
CA THR A 126 5.05 -0.15 -7.26
C THR A 126 3.95 0.41 -8.13
N PRO A 127 3.99 1.67 -8.53
CA PRO A 127 3.21 2.01 -9.68
C PRO A 127 3.59 0.93 -10.67
N VAL A 128 2.65 0.12 -11.05
CA VAL A 128 2.73 -0.44 -12.35
C VAL A 128 2.80 0.81 -13.21
N GLU A 129 4.01 1.22 -13.52
CA GLU A 129 4.19 1.91 -14.74
C GLU A 129 3.61 0.93 -15.75
N GLU A 130 2.33 1.06 -16.00
CA GLU A 130 1.88 0.77 -17.32
C GLU A 130 2.82 1.61 -18.17
N GLU A 131 3.91 1.02 -18.58
CA GLU A 131 4.45 1.39 -19.86
C GLU A 131 3.28 1.26 -20.81
N LEU A 132 2.56 2.34 -20.90
CA LEU A 132 1.93 2.64 -22.14
C LEU A 132 3.11 2.73 -23.10
N SER A 133 3.51 1.59 -23.58
CA SER A 133 4.20 1.55 -24.84
C SER A 133 3.39 2.48 -25.70
N PRO A 134 3.97 3.57 -26.19
CA PRO A 134 3.31 4.28 -27.23
C PRO A 134 3.03 3.19 -28.24
N GLU A 135 1.76 2.88 -28.44
CA GLU A 135 1.41 2.21 -29.65
C GLU A 135 2.09 3.03 -30.72
N GLU A 136 3.18 2.48 -31.21
CA GLU A 136 3.60 2.85 -32.52
C GLU A 136 2.38 2.62 -33.36
N ASN A 137 1.63 3.68 -33.49
CA ASN A 137 0.71 3.78 -34.57
C ASN A 137 1.55 3.43 -35.80
N PRO A 138 1.37 2.29 -36.42
CA PRO A 138 1.99 2.08 -37.68
C PRO A 138 1.46 3.23 -38.50
N GLU A 139 2.34 4.18 -38.75
CA GLU A 139 2.05 5.07 -39.84
C GLU A 139 1.74 4.13 -40.99
N GLU A 140 0.44 3.99 -41.22
CA GLU A 140 0.09 3.69 -42.58
C GLU A 140 0.86 4.67 -43.39
N ASN A 141 1.93 4.19 -43.90
CA ASN A 141 2.47 4.81 -45.05
C ASN A 141 1.32 4.88 -46.06
N PRO A 142 0.72 6.03 -46.27
CA PRO A 142 -0.09 6.15 -47.43
C PRO A 142 0.88 6.05 -48.54
N ASP A 143 1.18 4.85 -48.94
CA ASP A 143 1.61 4.71 -50.25
C ASP A 143 0.51 5.34 -51.11
N SER A 144 0.67 6.60 -51.24
CA SER A 144 0.27 7.12 -52.50
C SER A 144 1.16 6.41 -53.49
N SER A 145 0.87 5.21 -53.78
CA SER A 145 1.21 4.71 -55.02
C SER A 145 0.67 5.74 -55.98
N GLY A 146 1.54 6.59 -56.34
CA GLY A 146 1.26 7.42 -57.48
C GLY A 146 1.00 6.50 -58.63
N GLU A 147 -0.17 5.96 -58.58
CA GLU A 147 -0.65 5.19 -59.66
C GLU A 147 -0.62 6.09 -60.88
N LYS A 148 0.27 5.76 -61.68
CA LYS A 148 0.37 6.43 -62.95
C LYS A 148 -0.68 5.88 -63.85
N TYR A 149 -1.60 6.70 -64.15
CA TYR A 149 -2.57 6.36 -65.13
C TYR A 149 -2.33 7.09 -66.39
N PHE A 150 -2.68 6.47 -67.38
CA PHE A 150 -2.64 7.07 -68.72
C PHE A 150 -3.99 7.59 -69.06
#